data_082b3fb9c8e1e860b2f6b795dfcaa635
#
_entry.id   082b3fb9c8e1e860b2f6b795dfcaa635
#
_cell.length_a   1.000
_cell.length_b   1.000
_cell.length_c   1.000
_cell.angle_alpha   90.00
_cell.angle_beta   90.00
_cell.angle_gamma   90.00
#
_symmetry.space_group_name_H-M   'P 1'
#
loop_
_entity.id
_entity.type
_entity.pdbx_description
1 polymer ?
#
loop_
_entity_poly.entity_id
_entity_poly.type
_entity_poly.pdbx_seq_one_letter_code
_entity_poly.pdbx_strand_id
1 'polypeptide(L)'
;MIYEPENLKSKKAMYEKRDKWLIRSVFLLWAVLLFSYVNIIFPYVKSTVVFLGSIVGGIVLISIIYFFIVFFVLMNRGHQFRKMNNTIVKEYHENKNGELFLERLLAIDEIPKDINDEMTWYLNIATAFHVLGRRSECITLFTQLEEVATGKDKEYIQNSIKFVQGQTEKE
;
A
#
# COMPACT_ATOMS: atom_id res chain seq x y z
N MET A 1 3.99 12.84 10.41
CA MET A 1 4.60 11.49 10.25
C MET A 1 6.04 11.53 10.69
N ILE A 2 6.60 10.46 11.27
CA ILE A 2 8.00 10.46 11.73
C ILE A 2 8.88 9.92 10.58
N TYR A 3 9.91 10.69 10.22
CA TYR A 3 10.90 10.29 9.23
C TYR A 3 11.92 9.33 9.87
N GLU A 4 11.73 8.02 9.64
CA GLU A 4 12.56 6.94 10.19
C GLU A 4 12.80 5.88 9.11
N PRO A 5 13.59 6.18 8.06
CA PRO A 5 13.79 5.27 6.94
C PRO A 5 14.53 3.97 7.35
N GLU A 6 15.31 3.98 8.42
CA GLU A 6 15.97 2.81 9.00
C GLU A 6 14.99 1.74 9.48
N ASN A 7 13.75 2.14 9.80
CA ASN A 7 12.69 1.24 10.25
C ASN A 7 11.88 0.59 9.11
N LEU A 8 12.17 0.90 7.84
CA LEU A 8 11.41 0.41 6.68
C LEU A 8 11.30 -1.12 6.64
N LYS A 9 12.38 -1.83 6.95
CA LYS A 9 12.41 -3.30 6.95
C LYS A 9 11.47 -3.90 8.01
N SER A 10 11.47 -3.32 9.21
CA SER A 10 10.57 -3.75 10.29
C SER A 10 9.12 -3.39 9.98
N LYS A 11 8.87 -2.23 9.40
CA LYS A 11 7.54 -1.79 8.95
C LYS A 11 7.00 -2.70 7.84
N LYS A 12 7.83 -3.09 6.85
CA LYS A 12 7.45 -4.07 5.82
C LYS A 12 6.96 -5.37 6.45
N ALA A 13 7.73 -5.94 7.39
CA ALA A 13 7.35 -7.17 8.07
C ALA A 13 6.02 -7.01 8.85
N MET A 14 5.81 -5.86 9.48
CA MET A 14 4.57 -5.53 10.17
C MET A 14 3.37 -5.46 9.20
N TYR A 15 3.53 -4.80 8.04
CA TYR A 15 2.48 -4.71 7.02
C TYR A 15 2.14 -6.09 6.45
N GLU A 16 3.13 -6.91 6.10
CA GLU A 16 2.93 -8.26 5.60
C GLU A 16 2.21 -9.16 6.63
N LYS A 17 2.59 -9.08 7.91
CA LYS A 17 1.92 -9.82 8.99
C LYS A 17 0.46 -9.41 9.13
N ARG A 18 0.20 -8.11 9.12
CA ARG A 18 -1.16 -7.56 9.20
C ARG A 18 -2.01 -7.98 8.01
N ASP A 19 -1.47 -7.94 6.80
CA ASP A 19 -2.20 -8.30 5.58
C ASP A 19 -2.52 -9.80 5.56
N LYS A 20 -1.60 -10.65 5.98
CA LYS A 20 -1.86 -12.09 6.18
C LYS A 20 -2.97 -12.33 7.22
N TRP A 21 -2.96 -11.59 8.33
CA TRP A 21 -4.00 -11.69 9.35
C TRP A 21 -5.36 -11.24 8.82
N LEU A 22 -5.38 -10.13 8.07
CA LEU A 22 -6.59 -9.60 7.46
C LEU A 22 -7.19 -10.59 6.47
N ILE A 23 -6.39 -11.19 5.59
CA ILE A 23 -6.85 -12.23 4.65
C ILE A 23 -7.45 -13.42 5.40
N ARG A 24 -6.82 -13.86 6.50
CA ARG A 24 -7.34 -14.98 7.32
C ARG A 24 -8.66 -14.64 7.99
N SER A 25 -8.78 -13.43 8.57
CA SER A 25 -10.00 -12.96 9.22
C SER A 25 -11.16 -12.87 8.25
N VAL A 26 -10.84 -12.39 7.05
CA VAL A 26 -11.73 -12.26 5.93
C VAL A 26 -12.27 -13.65 5.53
N PHE A 27 -11.41 -14.64 5.37
CA PHE A 27 -11.80 -16.01 5.02
C PHE A 27 -12.66 -16.64 6.11
N LEU A 28 -12.33 -16.43 7.37
CA LEU A 28 -13.10 -16.93 8.51
C LEU A 28 -14.51 -16.34 8.55
N LEU A 29 -14.64 -15.04 8.32
CA LEU A 29 -15.94 -14.38 8.25
C LEU A 29 -16.80 -14.95 7.11
N TRP A 30 -16.20 -15.17 5.94
CA TRP A 30 -16.86 -15.80 4.81
C TRP A 30 -17.38 -17.21 5.16
N ALA A 31 -16.56 -18.04 5.82
CA ALA A 31 -16.95 -19.37 6.26
C ALA A 31 -18.11 -19.34 7.26
N VAL A 32 -18.09 -18.40 8.22
CA VAL A 32 -19.18 -18.20 9.18
C VAL A 32 -20.48 -17.79 8.48
N LEU A 33 -20.41 -16.89 7.50
CA LEU A 33 -21.59 -16.46 6.73
C LEU A 33 -22.19 -17.63 5.94
N LEU A 34 -21.36 -18.45 5.29
CA LEU A 34 -21.83 -19.64 4.58
C LEU A 34 -22.47 -20.66 5.52
N PHE A 35 -21.82 -20.94 6.65
CA PHE A 35 -22.35 -21.87 7.63
C PHE A 35 -23.72 -21.39 8.16
N SER A 36 -23.85 -20.12 8.49
CA SER A 36 -25.09 -19.50 8.94
C SER A 36 -26.17 -19.58 7.86
N TYR A 37 -25.83 -19.30 6.60
CA TYR A 37 -26.74 -19.39 5.46
C TYR A 37 -27.30 -20.82 5.31
N VAL A 38 -26.44 -21.85 5.33
CA VAL A 38 -26.84 -23.23 5.19
C VAL A 38 -27.80 -23.64 6.34
N ASN A 39 -27.49 -23.26 7.58
CA ASN A 39 -28.34 -23.57 8.73
C ASN A 39 -29.72 -22.87 8.68
N ILE A 40 -29.78 -21.67 8.12
CA ILE A 40 -31.06 -20.95 7.95
C ILE A 40 -31.90 -21.60 6.84
N ILE A 41 -31.31 -22.02 5.75
CA ILE A 41 -32.04 -22.57 4.59
C ILE A 41 -32.49 -24.02 4.82
N PHE A 42 -31.67 -24.83 5.50
CA PHE A 42 -31.90 -26.25 5.69
C PHE A 42 -33.33 -26.62 6.18
N PRO A 43 -33.93 -25.92 7.17
CA PRO A 43 -35.25 -26.26 7.68
C PRO A 43 -36.42 -26.00 6.70
N TYR A 44 -36.18 -25.11 5.70
CA TYR A 44 -37.25 -24.65 4.80
C TYR A 44 -37.32 -25.40 3.47
N VAL A 45 -36.29 -26.16 3.11
CA VAL A 45 -36.18 -26.79 1.79
C VAL A 45 -36.37 -28.31 1.91
N LYS A 46 -37.53 -28.82 1.46
CA LYS A 46 -37.87 -30.25 1.48
C LYS A 46 -37.32 -31.05 0.30
N SER A 47 -37.01 -30.38 -0.83
CA SER A 47 -36.49 -31.03 -2.02
C SER A 47 -34.98 -30.94 -2.08
N THR A 48 -34.29 -32.08 -2.23
CA THR A 48 -32.82 -32.16 -2.34
C THR A 48 -32.27 -31.33 -3.49
N VAL A 49 -32.95 -31.32 -4.65
CA VAL A 49 -32.49 -30.54 -5.83
C VAL A 49 -32.58 -29.04 -5.55
N VAL A 50 -33.72 -28.60 -4.97
CA VAL A 50 -33.88 -27.16 -4.60
C VAL A 50 -32.91 -26.78 -3.50
N PHE A 51 -32.63 -27.66 -2.56
CA PHE A 51 -31.64 -27.43 -1.49
C PHE A 51 -30.24 -27.24 -2.07
N LEU A 52 -29.76 -28.12 -2.92
CA LEU A 52 -28.46 -28.01 -3.57
C LEU A 52 -28.36 -26.76 -4.43
N GLY A 53 -29.39 -26.44 -5.22
CA GLY A 53 -29.45 -25.23 -6.02
C GLY A 53 -29.40 -23.95 -5.17
N SER A 54 -30.11 -23.94 -4.03
CA SER A 54 -30.08 -22.82 -3.08
C SER A 54 -28.70 -22.64 -2.44
N ILE A 55 -28.04 -23.75 -2.06
CA ILE A 55 -26.66 -23.67 -1.52
C ILE A 55 -25.71 -23.07 -2.55
N VAL A 56 -25.69 -23.58 -3.78
CA VAL A 56 -24.80 -23.08 -4.83
C VAL A 56 -25.09 -21.60 -5.12
N GLY A 57 -26.35 -21.24 -5.30
CA GLY A 57 -26.75 -19.84 -5.53
C GLY A 57 -26.37 -18.92 -4.37
N GLY A 58 -26.57 -19.37 -3.13
CA GLY A 58 -26.19 -18.62 -1.93
C GLY A 58 -24.68 -18.44 -1.80
N ILE A 59 -23.89 -19.48 -2.07
CA ILE A 59 -22.42 -19.39 -2.07
C ILE A 59 -21.97 -18.33 -3.07
N VAL A 60 -22.48 -18.37 -4.30
CA VAL A 60 -22.12 -17.41 -5.36
C VAL A 60 -22.51 -15.99 -4.93
N LEU A 61 -23.73 -15.77 -4.45
CA LEU A 61 -24.22 -14.46 -4.05
C LEU A 61 -23.40 -13.86 -2.89
N ILE A 62 -23.19 -14.66 -1.83
CA ILE A 62 -22.41 -14.24 -0.66
C ILE A 62 -20.96 -13.93 -1.07
N SER A 63 -20.37 -14.74 -1.96
CA SER A 63 -19.01 -14.52 -2.44
C SER A 63 -18.89 -13.25 -3.26
N ILE A 64 -19.86 -12.90 -4.10
CA ILE A 64 -19.88 -11.66 -4.87
C ILE A 64 -19.99 -10.45 -3.93
N ILE A 65 -20.98 -10.44 -3.04
CA ILE A 65 -21.17 -9.33 -2.08
C ILE A 65 -19.91 -9.12 -1.25
N TYR A 66 -19.36 -10.22 -0.75
CA TYR A 66 -18.17 -10.23 0.06
C TYR A 66 -16.96 -9.67 -0.70
N PHE A 67 -16.74 -10.11 -1.95
CA PHE A 67 -15.69 -9.59 -2.81
C PHE A 67 -15.79 -8.06 -2.98
N PHE A 68 -17.01 -7.54 -3.21
CA PHE A 68 -17.20 -6.09 -3.34
C PHE A 68 -16.88 -5.33 -2.06
N ILE A 69 -17.29 -5.85 -0.88
CA ILE A 69 -16.99 -5.22 0.41
C ILE A 69 -15.46 -5.16 0.64
N VAL A 70 -14.78 -6.30 0.47
CA VAL A 70 -13.32 -6.39 0.65
C VAL A 70 -12.60 -5.49 -0.34
N PHE A 71 -12.99 -5.51 -1.61
CA PHE A 71 -12.42 -4.66 -2.65
C PHE A 71 -12.58 -3.17 -2.31
N PHE A 72 -13.76 -2.75 -1.89
CA PHE A 72 -14.03 -1.37 -1.50
C PHE A 72 -13.19 -0.93 -0.29
N VAL A 73 -13.10 -1.79 0.74
CA VAL A 73 -12.29 -1.50 1.95
C VAL A 73 -10.81 -1.41 1.59
N LEU A 74 -10.30 -2.33 0.76
CA LEU A 74 -8.90 -2.31 0.34
C LEU A 74 -8.57 -1.10 -0.55
N MET A 75 -9.45 -0.73 -1.48
CA MET A 75 -9.26 0.44 -2.34
C MET A 75 -9.24 1.77 -1.56
N ASN A 76 -10.10 1.88 -0.54
CA ASN A 76 -10.15 3.11 0.27
C ASN A 76 -9.03 3.20 1.32
N ARG A 77 -8.31 2.11 1.54
CA ARG A 77 -7.20 2.07 2.48
C ARG A 77 -6.07 2.99 2.00
N GLY A 78 -5.65 3.92 2.86
CA GLY A 78 -4.59 4.88 2.54
C GLY A 78 -4.98 5.97 1.53
N HIS A 79 -6.27 6.07 1.15
CA HIS A 79 -6.72 7.06 0.17
C HIS A 79 -6.37 8.50 0.57
N GLN A 80 -6.54 8.88 1.83
CA GLN A 80 -6.22 10.21 2.31
C GLN A 80 -4.71 10.50 2.19
N PHE A 81 -3.87 9.57 2.64
CA PHE A 81 -2.42 9.69 2.50
C PHE A 81 -2.01 9.85 1.02
N ARG A 82 -2.48 8.96 0.13
CA ARG A 82 -2.17 9.05 -1.31
C ARG A 82 -2.65 10.37 -1.92
N LYS A 83 -3.83 10.85 -1.53
CA LYS A 83 -4.35 12.13 -2.00
C LYS A 83 -3.45 13.29 -1.57
N MET A 84 -3.03 13.34 -0.30
CA MET A 84 -2.12 14.39 0.20
C MET A 84 -0.77 14.32 -0.49
N ASN A 85 -0.16 13.16 -0.55
CA ASN A 85 1.14 12.96 -1.20
C ASN A 85 1.09 13.37 -2.69
N ASN A 86 0.06 12.95 -3.44
CA ASN A 86 -0.10 13.30 -4.85
C ASN A 86 -0.35 14.81 -5.04
N THR A 87 -1.08 15.46 -4.14
CA THR A 87 -1.29 16.90 -4.18
C THR A 87 0.02 17.66 -4.03
N ILE A 88 0.86 17.24 -3.08
CA ILE A 88 2.19 17.84 -2.83
C ILE A 88 3.10 17.66 -4.05
N VAL A 89 3.11 16.46 -4.65
CA VAL A 89 3.87 16.18 -5.89
C VAL A 89 3.39 17.08 -7.04
N LYS A 90 2.08 17.23 -7.21
CA LYS A 90 1.51 18.11 -8.24
C LYS A 90 1.93 19.56 -8.04
N GLU A 91 1.81 20.09 -6.82
CA GLU A 91 2.24 21.46 -6.49
C GLU A 91 3.73 21.68 -6.77
N TYR A 92 4.58 20.68 -6.46
CA TYR A 92 5.99 20.74 -6.82
C TYR A 92 6.21 20.80 -8.33
N HIS A 93 5.46 20.05 -9.12
CA HIS A 93 5.56 20.12 -10.59
C HIS A 93 5.18 21.50 -11.14
N GLU A 94 4.29 22.22 -10.47
CA GLU A 94 3.85 23.56 -10.86
C GLU A 94 4.86 24.65 -10.43
N ASN A 95 5.37 24.61 -9.20
CA ASN A 95 6.19 25.68 -8.62
C ASN A 95 7.70 25.43 -8.63
N LYS A 96 8.14 24.18 -8.82
CA LYS A 96 9.54 23.71 -8.82
C LYS A 96 10.34 24.10 -7.56
N ASN A 97 9.66 24.39 -6.45
CA ASN A 97 10.30 24.73 -5.19
C ASN A 97 10.63 23.48 -4.37
N GLY A 98 11.90 23.05 -4.38
CA GLY A 98 12.38 21.85 -3.70
C GLY A 98 12.30 21.94 -2.17
N GLU A 99 12.54 23.12 -1.58
CA GLU A 99 12.45 23.32 -0.11
C GLU A 99 11.01 23.14 0.37
N LEU A 100 10.08 23.84 -0.28
CA LEU A 100 8.65 23.71 0.04
C LEU A 100 8.15 22.28 -0.20
N PHE A 101 8.64 21.60 -1.23
CA PHE A 101 8.32 20.21 -1.52
C PHE A 101 8.73 19.30 -0.37
N LEU A 102 9.98 19.40 0.10
CA LEU A 102 10.48 18.62 1.22
C LEU A 102 9.72 18.93 2.52
N GLU A 103 9.52 20.21 2.83
CA GLU A 103 8.78 20.66 4.02
C GLU A 103 7.38 20.04 4.07
N ARG A 104 6.63 20.12 2.96
CA ARG A 104 5.27 19.58 2.88
C ARG A 104 5.22 18.06 2.96
N LEU A 105 6.19 17.35 2.35
CA LEU A 105 6.27 15.90 2.48
C LEU A 105 6.49 15.48 3.93
N LEU A 106 7.36 16.18 4.66
CA LEU A 106 7.64 15.91 6.08
C LEU A 106 6.49 16.33 7.01
N ALA A 107 5.67 17.29 6.59
CA ALA A 107 4.50 17.77 7.33
C ALA A 107 3.26 16.86 7.19
N ILE A 108 3.30 15.80 6.35
CA ILE A 108 2.16 14.86 6.24
C ILE A 108 1.93 14.20 7.61
N ASP A 109 0.76 14.41 8.18
CA ASP A 109 0.32 13.83 9.47
C ASP A 109 -0.41 12.48 9.31
N GLU A 110 -0.96 12.21 8.12
CA GLU A 110 -1.57 10.93 7.80
C GLU A 110 -0.53 9.79 7.71
N ILE A 111 -0.86 8.65 8.29
CA ILE A 111 0.02 7.49 8.31
C ILE A 111 -0.24 6.59 7.08
N PRO A 112 0.79 6.21 6.31
CA PRO A 112 0.66 5.22 5.25
C PRO A 112 0.03 3.93 5.76
N LYS A 113 -0.81 3.32 4.96
CA LYS A 113 -1.52 2.09 5.35
C LYS A 113 -0.89 0.82 4.77
N ASP A 114 0.09 0.96 3.90
CA ASP A 114 0.85 -0.17 3.33
C ASP A 114 2.28 0.26 2.99
N ILE A 115 3.11 -0.73 2.67
CA ILE A 115 4.53 -0.51 2.36
C ILE A 115 4.73 0.29 1.08
N ASN A 116 3.85 0.15 0.08
CA ASN A 116 3.98 0.86 -1.19
C ASN A 116 3.73 2.35 -1.01
N ASP A 117 2.71 2.73 -0.22
CA ASP A 117 2.44 4.11 0.15
C ASP A 117 3.66 4.72 0.88
N GLU A 118 4.26 3.98 1.80
CA GLU A 118 5.43 4.42 2.55
C GLU A 118 6.67 4.55 1.67
N MET A 119 6.93 3.57 0.81
CA MET A 119 8.01 3.64 -0.16
C MET A 119 7.85 4.81 -1.12
N THR A 120 6.64 5.06 -1.62
CA THR A 120 6.35 6.20 -2.50
C THR A 120 6.64 7.53 -1.81
N TRP A 121 6.30 7.67 -0.54
CA TRP A 121 6.61 8.86 0.24
C TRP A 121 8.11 9.07 0.39
N TYR A 122 8.86 8.03 0.74
CA TYR A 122 10.33 8.13 0.85
C TYR A 122 11.01 8.38 -0.50
N LEU A 123 10.49 7.82 -1.61
CA LEU A 123 10.96 8.14 -2.96
C LEU A 123 10.79 9.62 -3.29
N ASN A 124 9.67 10.22 -2.90
CA ASN A 124 9.45 11.65 -3.08
C ASN A 124 10.39 12.50 -2.21
N ILE A 125 10.70 12.07 -0.97
CA ILE A 125 11.69 12.73 -0.12
C ILE A 125 13.08 12.60 -0.72
N ALA A 126 13.48 11.43 -1.25
CA ALA A 126 14.76 11.25 -1.95
C ALA A 126 14.86 12.17 -3.17
N THR A 127 13.77 12.33 -3.92
CA THR A 127 13.68 13.27 -5.04
C THR A 127 13.87 14.71 -4.57
N ALA A 128 13.26 15.11 -3.46
CA ALA A 128 13.43 16.43 -2.87
C ALA A 128 14.89 16.67 -2.45
N PHE A 129 15.54 15.68 -1.79
CA PHE A 129 16.97 15.77 -1.46
C PHE A 129 17.85 15.94 -2.70
N HIS A 130 17.55 15.17 -3.77
CA HIS A 130 18.30 15.30 -5.03
C HIS A 130 18.18 16.71 -5.63
N VAL A 131 16.97 17.26 -5.70
CA VAL A 131 16.70 18.60 -6.23
C VAL A 131 17.40 19.70 -5.41
N LEU A 132 17.51 19.50 -4.09
CA LEU A 132 18.19 20.41 -3.18
C LEU A 132 19.73 20.24 -3.17
N GLY A 133 20.29 19.37 -4.01
CA GLY A 133 21.72 19.08 -4.02
C GLY A 133 22.21 18.28 -2.80
N ARG A 134 21.32 17.76 -1.95
CA ARG A 134 21.62 16.96 -0.75
C ARG A 134 21.91 15.51 -1.13
N ARG A 135 22.95 15.30 -1.94
CA ARG A 135 23.26 14.02 -2.60
C ARG A 135 23.52 12.87 -1.63
N SER A 136 24.25 13.10 -0.54
CA SER A 136 24.55 12.05 0.45
C SER A 136 23.29 11.51 1.11
N GLU A 137 22.35 12.37 1.46
CA GLU A 137 21.08 12.01 2.07
C GLU A 137 20.16 11.29 1.07
N CYS A 138 20.15 11.74 -0.18
CA CYS A 138 19.45 11.09 -1.27
C CYS A 138 19.94 9.65 -1.49
N ILE A 139 21.25 9.43 -1.58
CA ILE A 139 21.86 8.10 -1.77
C ILE A 139 21.58 7.22 -0.57
N THR A 140 21.74 7.73 0.65
CA THR A 140 21.46 6.99 1.88
C THR A 140 20.03 6.50 1.90
N LEU A 141 19.08 7.38 1.56
CA LEU A 141 17.66 7.02 1.54
C LEU A 141 17.33 6.00 0.45
N PHE A 142 17.88 6.17 -0.77
CA PHE A 142 17.72 5.17 -1.83
C PHE A 142 18.30 3.81 -1.44
N THR A 143 19.45 3.77 -0.75
CA THR A 143 20.06 2.51 -0.28
C THR A 143 19.15 1.80 0.72
N GLN A 144 18.53 2.52 1.64
CA GLN A 144 17.56 1.96 2.60
C GLN A 144 16.28 1.46 1.91
N LEU A 145 15.82 2.17 0.88
CA LEU A 145 14.69 1.75 0.06
C LEU A 145 15.00 0.49 -0.75
N GLU A 146 16.23 0.35 -1.26
CA GLU A 146 16.66 -0.83 -2.02
C GLU A 146 16.59 -2.11 -1.18
N GLU A 147 16.84 -2.04 0.13
CA GLU A 147 16.77 -3.21 1.03
C GLU A 147 15.35 -3.80 1.13
N VAL A 148 14.33 -2.98 0.94
CA VAL A 148 12.93 -3.39 1.06
C VAL A 148 12.22 -3.54 -0.28
N ALA A 149 12.74 -2.89 -1.32
CA ALA A 149 12.19 -2.93 -2.66
C ALA A 149 12.34 -4.30 -3.33
N THR A 150 11.41 -4.63 -4.21
CA THR A 150 11.43 -5.88 -4.98
C THR A 150 11.06 -5.63 -6.44
N GLY A 151 11.50 -6.52 -7.34
CA GLY A 151 11.13 -6.46 -8.75
C GLY A 151 11.53 -5.14 -9.42
N LYS A 152 10.59 -4.53 -10.14
CA LYS A 152 10.83 -3.29 -10.89
C LYS A 152 11.18 -2.08 -10.02
N ASP A 153 10.65 -2.01 -8.81
CA ASP A 153 10.94 -0.91 -7.90
C ASP A 153 12.40 -0.95 -7.45
N LYS A 154 12.94 -2.14 -7.22
CA LYS A 154 14.36 -2.31 -6.89
C LYS A 154 15.25 -1.87 -8.05
N GLU A 155 14.94 -2.26 -9.27
CA GLU A 155 15.67 -1.85 -10.47
C GLU A 155 15.63 -0.32 -10.65
N TYR A 156 14.46 0.29 -10.47
CA TYR A 156 14.31 1.74 -10.53
C TYR A 156 15.20 2.46 -9.50
N ILE A 157 15.20 1.99 -8.24
CA ILE A 157 16.01 2.58 -7.16
C ILE A 157 17.50 2.42 -7.46
N GLN A 158 17.96 1.25 -7.93
CA GLN A 158 19.34 1.01 -8.32
C GLN A 158 19.82 1.94 -9.44
N ASN A 159 18.97 2.16 -10.44
CA ASN A 159 19.26 3.09 -11.53
C ASN A 159 19.30 4.53 -11.02
N SER A 160 18.43 4.90 -10.07
CA SER A 160 18.44 6.22 -9.44
C SER A 160 19.71 6.47 -8.63
N ILE A 161 20.20 5.47 -7.87
CA ILE A 161 21.49 5.54 -7.15
C ILE A 161 22.64 5.80 -8.13
N LYS A 162 22.74 5.00 -9.20
CA LYS A 162 23.77 5.15 -10.22
C LYS A 162 23.74 6.53 -10.88
N PHE A 163 22.55 7.04 -11.18
CA PHE A 163 22.37 8.36 -11.77
C PHE A 163 22.88 9.46 -10.84
N VAL A 164 22.51 9.44 -9.55
CA VAL A 164 22.97 10.43 -8.56
C VAL A 164 24.49 10.33 -8.34
N GLN A 165 25.06 9.12 -8.31
CA GLN A 165 26.50 8.89 -8.18
C GLN A 165 27.27 9.35 -9.42
N GLY A 166 26.79 9.02 -10.62
CA GLY A 166 27.46 9.40 -11.88
C GLY A 166 27.47 10.91 -12.17
N GLN A 167 26.64 11.70 -11.51
CA GLN A 167 26.75 13.16 -11.54
C GLN A 167 27.92 13.69 -10.70
N THR A 168 28.42 12.90 -9.74
CA THR A 168 29.56 13.27 -8.89
C THR A 168 30.90 13.17 -9.61
N GLU A 169 31.00 12.33 -10.67
CA GLU A 169 32.25 12.15 -11.46
C GLU A 169 32.45 13.22 -12.54
N LYS A 170 31.44 14.08 -12.76
CA LYS A 170 31.46 15.11 -13.83
C LYS A 170 31.62 16.54 -13.32
N GLU A 171 31.68 16.78 -12.03
CA GLU A 171 31.96 18.05 -11.36
C GLU A 171 33.39 18.06 -10.82
#